data_fd5ae5ef906d704759739de317b62263
#
_entry.id   fd5ae5ef906d704759739de317b62263
#
_cell.length_a   1.000
_cell.length_b   1.000
_cell.length_c   1.000
_cell.angle_alpha   90.00
_cell.angle_beta   90.00
_cell.angle_gamma   90.00
#
_symmetry.space_group_name_H-M   'P 1'
#
loop_
_entity.id
_entity.type
_entity.pdbx_description
1 polymer ?
#
loop_
_entity_poly.entity_id
_entity_poly.type
_entity_poly.pdbx_seq_one_letter_code
_entity_poly.pdbx_strand_id
1 'polypeptide(L)'
;LTEQFGDNEWLVEELYQQYLVDKNSVDKKWWSVFEDLTSGDSNEKSAAAPKHAEAPKAAAPQAPAQAKPAASSGTPAPAAAPKPAAAPQSAAAPAAEAKQAAPAARATSSASVRTNKASTPALPADPQKPKPTGPSEESDVRVLKGPAKAIAKNMEASLEVPTATTVRAVPAKLLIDNRVVINNHLRRARGGKISFTHLIGFAVIRALKLNPSMNVSYDVKNNKPVAVHNPHVNFGIAIDIPKPDGSRSLVVPNLKAAEAMDFGTYWHTYEDLIARGRNNKLTAGDYAGTTVSLTNPGGIGTVHSVPRLSKGQAAIIGVGALDVPAEYRGSSQAMIDAMGVGKIITLTSTYDHRVIQGAGSGEFLKAVETLLLSDDFWDEIFEALRIPYAPIRWNRDNQIDAELQLSKVARIQQLVHAFRERGHLMADTNPLVYVQRSHPDLEIETYGLTLWDLDRTWVTGGFGDQDRLKLRDILGVLRDAYCRTTGIEYMHISDPEQRQWFQDKLEHRYEGPDHDEQLRILGKLNQAEAFETFLQTKFVGQK
;
A
#
# COMPACT_ATOMS: atom_id res chain seq x y z
N LEU A 1 11.72 -4.07 11.98
CA LEU A 1 11.69 -4.54 10.58
C LEU A 1 11.79 -3.38 9.59
N THR A 2 11.00 -2.33 9.76
CA THR A 2 10.94 -1.18 8.86
C THR A 2 12.27 -0.42 8.74
N GLU A 3 13.04 -0.32 9.82
CA GLU A 3 14.34 0.38 9.81
C GLU A 3 15.46 -0.40 9.09
N GLN A 4 15.38 -1.72 9.02
CA GLN A 4 16.42 -2.55 8.40
C GLN A 4 16.16 -2.89 6.93
N PHE A 5 14.89 -2.98 6.51
CA PHE A 5 14.51 -3.54 5.20
C PHE A 5 13.74 -2.56 4.31
N GLY A 6 13.41 -1.37 4.80
CA GLY A 6 12.79 -0.30 4.03
C GLY A 6 11.55 -0.76 3.24
N ASP A 7 11.53 -0.46 1.95
CA ASP A 7 10.38 -0.72 1.07
C ASP A 7 10.08 -2.20 0.78
N ASN A 8 10.94 -3.11 1.19
CA ASN A 8 10.76 -4.56 1.07
C ASN A 8 10.18 -5.22 2.33
N GLU A 9 9.78 -4.43 3.32
CA GLU A 9 9.19 -4.92 4.58
C GLU A 9 8.07 -5.94 4.35
N TRP A 10 7.22 -5.72 3.37
CA TRP A 10 6.13 -6.64 3.02
C TRP A 10 6.63 -8.02 2.57
N LEU A 11 7.76 -8.08 1.84
CA LEU A 11 8.37 -9.34 1.41
C LEU A 11 9.02 -10.05 2.59
N VAL A 12 9.69 -9.28 3.44
CA VAL A 12 10.33 -9.81 4.65
C VAL A 12 9.28 -10.29 5.65
N GLU A 13 8.18 -9.56 5.80
CA GLU A 13 7.04 -9.98 6.62
C GLU A 13 6.38 -11.25 6.08
N GLU A 14 6.21 -11.37 4.76
CA GLU A 14 5.66 -12.59 4.14
C GLU A 14 6.59 -13.80 4.35
N LEU A 15 7.90 -13.59 4.20
CA LEU A 15 8.90 -14.62 4.47
C LEU A 15 8.97 -14.97 5.97
N TYR A 16 8.83 -14.00 6.86
CA TYR A 16 8.79 -14.22 8.30
C TYR A 16 7.55 -15.02 8.72
N GLN A 17 6.39 -14.74 8.18
CA GLN A 17 5.19 -15.54 8.42
C GLN A 17 5.32 -16.97 7.89
N GLN A 18 5.96 -17.17 6.73
CA GLN A 18 6.28 -18.51 6.22
C GLN A 18 7.27 -19.24 7.13
N TYR A 19 8.28 -18.54 7.65
CA TYR A 19 9.26 -19.07 8.61
C TYR A 19 8.62 -19.52 9.93
N LEU A 20 7.63 -18.77 10.44
CA LEU A 20 6.89 -19.11 11.66
C LEU A 20 6.02 -20.37 11.49
N VAL A 21 5.52 -20.63 10.27
CA VAL A 21 4.71 -21.81 9.96
C VAL A 21 5.59 -23.05 9.71
N ASP A 22 6.64 -22.90 8.90
CA ASP A 22 7.64 -23.94 8.63
C ASP A 22 9.00 -23.27 8.34
N LYS A 23 9.94 -23.44 9.27
CA LYS A 23 11.30 -22.90 9.16
C LYS A 23 12.01 -23.31 7.85
N ASN A 24 11.71 -24.49 7.30
CA ASN A 24 12.33 -24.99 6.07
C ASN A 24 11.65 -24.45 4.79
N SER A 25 10.56 -23.73 4.90
CA SER A 25 9.88 -23.10 3.76
C SER A 25 10.58 -21.83 3.26
N VAL A 26 11.54 -21.31 4.05
CA VAL A 26 12.28 -20.07 3.76
C VAL A 26 13.77 -20.37 3.57
N ASP A 27 14.43 -19.65 2.64
CA ASP A 27 15.86 -19.79 2.38
C ASP A 27 16.67 -19.59 3.68
N LYS A 28 17.61 -20.49 3.95
CA LYS A 28 18.44 -20.51 5.16
C LYS A 28 19.20 -19.20 5.44
N LYS A 29 19.37 -18.35 4.44
CA LYS A 29 19.98 -17.01 4.59
C LYS A 29 19.14 -16.06 5.46
N TRP A 30 17.84 -16.33 5.57
CA TRP A 30 16.91 -15.53 6.38
C TRP A 30 16.79 -16.02 7.81
N TRP A 31 17.26 -17.23 8.11
CA TRP A 31 17.09 -17.83 9.44
C TRP A 31 17.73 -17.01 10.55
N SER A 32 18.97 -16.54 10.37
CA SER A 32 19.64 -15.70 11.36
C SER A 32 18.91 -14.39 11.62
N VAL A 33 18.38 -13.77 10.56
CA VAL A 33 17.61 -12.51 10.65
C VAL A 33 16.30 -12.73 11.40
N PHE A 34 15.64 -13.85 11.15
CA PHE A 34 14.35 -14.17 11.78
C PHE A 34 14.51 -14.74 13.20
N GLU A 35 15.63 -15.41 13.51
CA GLU A 35 16.01 -15.80 14.88
C GLU A 35 16.32 -14.59 15.76
N ASP A 36 16.99 -13.59 15.23
CA ASP A 36 17.27 -12.34 15.94
C ASP A 36 15.99 -11.56 16.24
N LEU A 37 15.02 -11.57 15.33
CA LEU A 37 13.70 -10.96 15.52
C LEU A 37 12.86 -11.68 16.58
N THR A 38 12.89 -13.02 16.60
CA THR A 38 12.21 -13.82 17.63
C THR A 38 12.87 -13.70 19.01
N SER A 39 14.19 -13.50 19.06
CA SER A 39 14.94 -13.32 20.32
C SER A 39 14.79 -11.90 20.89
N GLY A 40 14.59 -10.89 20.04
CA GLY A 40 14.35 -9.51 20.44
C GLY A 40 13.02 -9.31 21.17
N ASP A 41 11.97 -10.00 20.72
CA ASP A 41 10.63 -9.95 21.33
C ASP A 41 10.55 -10.65 22.69
N SER A 42 11.48 -11.57 22.98
CA SER A 42 11.54 -12.28 24.27
C SER A 42 12.30 -11.51 25.37
N ASN A 43 13.04 -10.45 25.03
CA ASN A 43 13.85 -9.70 25.99
C ASN A 43 13.16 -8.45 26.57
N GLU A 44 12.02 -8.03 26.03
CA GLU A 44 11.22 -6.94 26.62
C GLU A 44 10.24 -7.40 27.72
N LYS A 45 10.07 -8.72 27.92
CA LYS A 45 9.17 -9.27 28.97
C LYS A 45 9.84 -9.61 30.30
N SER A 46 11.10 -9.27 30.50
CA SER A 46 11.81 -9.56 31.75
C SER A 46 12.61 -8.37 32.30
N ALA A 47 11.93 -7.30 32.65
CA ALA A 47 12.48 -6.28 33.53
C ALA A 47 11.51 -6.06 34.69
N ALA A 48 11.92 -6.58 35.86
CA ALA A 48 11.17 -6.63 37.09
C ALA A 48 10.83 -5.25 37.65
N ALA A 49 9.67 -5.17 38.28
CA ALA A 49 9.20 -4.07 39.10
C ALA A 49 10.20 -3.68 40.23
N PRO A 50 10.42 -2.40 40.48
CA PRO A 50 10.99 -1.94 41.75
C PRO A 50 9.90 -1.66 42.79
N LYS A 51 10.21 -2.09 44.00
CA LYS A 51 9.42 -2.01 45.21
C LYS A 51 9.12 -0.56 45.65
N HIS A 52 7.97 -0.44 46.29
CA HIS A 52 7.50 0.69 47.09
C HIS A 52 8.57 1.43 47.89
N ALA A 53 8.52 2.73 47.88
CA ALA A 53 8.96 3.61 48.92
C ALA A 53 7.88 4.68 49.20
N GLU A 54 7.64 4.89 50.48
CA GLU A 54 6.60 5.68 51.13
C GLU A 54 6.57 7.14 50.74
N ALA A 55 5.36 7.70 50.76
CA ALA A 55 5.04 9.11 50.63
C ALA A 55 5.36 9.93 51.88
N PRO A 56 5.65 11.20 51.78
CA PRO A 56 5.36 12.17 52.83
C PRO A 56 4.15 13.04 52.49
N LYS A 57 3.28 13.18 53.51
CA LYS A 57 2.16 14.12 53.58
C LYS A 57 2.64 15.56 53.49
N ALA A 58 1.97 16.38 52.70
CA ALA A 58 1.88 17.83 52.95
C ALA A 58 0.58 18.39 52.34
N ALA A 59 -0.30 18.84 53.21
CA ALA A 59 -0.91 20.11 53.43
C ALA A 59 -1.65 20.79 52.23
N ALA A 60 -2.95 20.94 52.42
CA ALA A 60 -3.85 21.76 51.60
C ALA A 60 -3.57 23.27 51.77
N PRO A 61 -3.81 24.09 50.79
CA PRO A 61 -4.22 25.48 50.99
C PRO A 61 -5.61 25.79 50.44
N GLN A 62 -6.22 26.66 51.18
CA GLN A 62 -7.55 27.27 51.13
C GLN A 62 -7.86 28.03 49.84
N ALA A 63 -9.14 28.05 49.51
CA ALA A 63 -9.75 28.89 48.48
C ALA A 63 -9.80 30.35 48.87
N PRO A 64 -9.87 31.27 47.91
CA PRO A 64 -10.54 32.56 48.11
C PRO A 64 -11.72 32.78 47.17
N ALA A 65 -12.76 33.19 47.84
CA ALA A 65 -13.90 34.07 47.60
C ALA A 65 -14.30 34.52 46.19
N GLN A 66 -15.61 34.41 46.01
CA GLN A 66 -16.49 34.91 44.96
C GLN A 66 -16.46 36.46 44.86
N ALA A 67 -16.60 36.95 43.63
CA ALA A 67 -17.20 38.25 43.35
C ALA A 67 -18.18 38.11 42.17
N LYS A 68 -19.40 38.62 42.39
CA LYS A 68 -20.55 38.63 41.48
C LYS A 68 -20.64 39.98 40.73
N PRO A 69 -21.58 40.18 39.82
CA PRO A 69 -21.36 40.74 38.47
C PRO A 69 -21.86 42.22 38.36
N ALA A 70 -21.51 42.87 37.27
CA ALA A 70 -22.19 44.08 36.84
C ALA A 70 -22.53 44.02 35.35
N ALA A 71 -23.79 44.29 35.07
CA ALA A 71 -24.38 44.40 33.73
C ALA A 71 -24.25 45.80 33.15
N SER A 72 -24.17 45.94 31.85
CA SER A 72 -24.81 46.98 31.00
C SER A 72 -24.43 46.74 29.53
N SER A 73 -25.36 46.35 28.67
CA SER A 73 -26.17 47.15 27.73
C SER A 73 -25.33 47.97 26.70
N GLY A 74 -25.55 47.63 25.41
CA GLY A 74 -25.25 48.53 24.31
C GLY A 74 -24.98 47.86 22.98
N THR A 75 -26.04 47.59 22.22
CA THR A 75 -25.99 47.37 20.77
C THR A 75 -25.79 48.69 20.04
N PRO A 76 -25.06 48.75 18.96
CA PRO A 76 -25.62 49.25 17.71
C PRO A 76 -25.32 48.43 16.46
N ALA A 77 -26.27 48.49 15.54
CA ALA A 77 -26.35 47.84 14.25
C ALA A 77 -25.57 48.60 13.14
N PRO A 78 -25.61 48.14 11.88
CA PRO A 78 -24.44 47.95 11.00
C PRO A 78 -24.24 49.12 10.02
N ALA A 79 -23.00 49.32 9.58
CA ALA A 79 -22.67 50.28 8.51
C ALA A 79 -22.15 49.52 7.25
N ALA A 80 -22.57 50.08 6.13
CA ALA A 80 -22.53 49.57 4.77
C ALA A 80 -21.13 49.34 4.16
N ALA A 81 -21.08 48.44 3.18
CA ALA A 81 -19.97 48.18 2.27
C ALA A 81 -19.68 49.34 1.31
N PRO A 82 -18.46 49.50 0.85
CA PRO A 82 -18.19 50.17 -0.42
C PRO A 82 -17.77 49.18 -1.54
N LYS A 83 -18.26 49.50 -2.73
CA LYS A 83 -18.06 48.82 -4.01
C LYS A 83 -16.66 49.08 -4.61
N PRO A 84 -16.24 48.28 -5.60
CA PRO A 84 -14.86 48.17 -6.05
C PRO A 84 -14.47 49.25 -7.09
N ALA A 85 -13.21 49.63 -7.10
CA ALA A 85 -12.60 50.48 -8.12
C ALA A 85 -11.76 49.64 -9.10
N ALA A 86 -11.78 50.09 -10.34
CA ALA A 86 -11.32 49.46 -11.57
C ALA A 86 -9.79 49.29 -11.69
N ALA A 87 -9.42 48.31 -12.53
CA ALA A 87 -8.08 48.10 -13.04
C ALA A 87 -7.58 49.21 -13.96
N PRO A 88 -6.28 49.36 -14.15
CA PRO A 88 -5.73 49.92 -15.37
C PRO A 88 -4.96 48.86 -16.20
N GLN A 89 -5.14 48.98 -17.49
CA GLN A 89 -4.58 48.20 -18.57
C GLN A 89 -3.09 48.51 -18.84
N SER A 90 -2.39 47.47 -19.26
CA SER A 90 -1.45 47.36 -20.40
C SER A 90 -0.49 48.51 -20.73
N ALA A 91 0.78 48.18 -20.78
CA ALA A 91 1.71 48.69 -21.79
C ALA A 91 2.74 47.61 -22.19
N ALA A 92 2.96 47.56 -23.49
CA ALA A 92 3.70 46.54 -24.22
C ALA A 92 5.24 46.69 -24.14
N ALA A 93 5.90 45.64 -24.63
CA ALA A 93 7.33 45.43 -24.78
C ALA A 93 8.10 46.51 -25.56
N PRO A 94 9.46 46.46 -25.61
CA PRO A 94 10.07 45.84 -26.77
C PRO A 94 11.26 44.89 -26.53
N ALA A 95 11.43 44.04 -27.53
CA ALA A 95 12.53 43.15 -27.75
C ALA A 95 13.87 43.87 -27.99
N ALA A 96 14.98 43.28 -27.51
CA ALA A 96 16.30 43.57 -28.04
C ALA A 96 17.11 42.26 -28.14
N GLU A 97 17.47 41.90 -29.35
CA GLU A 97 18.50 40.94 -29.74
C GLU A 97 19.88 41.35 -29.20
N ALA A 98 20.70 40.40 -28.82
CA ALA A 98 22.16 40.47 -28.99
C ALA A 98 22.81 39.09 -28.85
N LYS A 99 23.18 38.54 -29.99
CA LYS A 99 24.48 38.05 -30.45
C LYS A 99 25.35 37.22 -29.52
N GLN A 100 25.65 36.05 -30.06
CA GLN A 100 26.79 35.15 -29.79
C GLN A 100 28.15 35.85 -29.72
N ALA A 101 28.98 35.40 -28.79
CA ALA A 101 30.42 35.33 -28.98
C ALA A 101 31.08 34.31 -28.02
N ALA A 102 31.56 33.21 -28.50
CA ALA A 102 32.76 32.58 -27.94
C ALA A 102 33.97 33.33 -28.49
N PRO A 103 35.10 33.41 -27.80
CA PRO A 103 36.10 32.38 -27.84
C PRO A 103 37.18 32.32 -26.72
N ALA A 104 38.00 31.31 -26.88
CA ALA A 104 39.45 31.24 -26.61
C ALA A 104 39.93 30.78 -25.23
N ALA A 105 40.53 29.63 -25.32
CA ALA A 105 41.48 29.02 -24.40
C ALA A 105 42.67 29.94 -24.04
N ARG A 106 43.10 29.89 -22.79
CA ARG A 106 44.50 30.12 -22.45
C ARG A 106 44.93 29.24 -21.26
N ALA A 107 46.06 28.66 -21.45
CA ALA A 107 46.75 27.64 -20.68
C ALA A 107 47.46 28.18 -19.43
N THR A 108 47.77 27.24 -18.57
CA THR A 108 48.89 27.12 -17.63
C THR A 108 48.91 27.96 -16.36
N SER A 109 48.79 27.26 -15.22
CA SER A 109 49.93 27.17 -14.30
C SER A 109 49.70 26.04 -13.28
N SER A 110 50.68 25.17 -13.20
CA SER A 110 50.83 24.07 -12.25
C SER A 110 51.09 24.61 -10.84
N ALA A 111 50.28 24.20 -9.87
CA ALA A 111 50.64 24.27 -8.47
C ALA A 111 50.53 22.86 -7.87
N SER A 112 51.69 22.30 -7.53
CA SER A 112 51.85 21.03 -6.85
C SER A 112 51.24 21.08 -5.45
N VAL A 113 50.17 20.29 -5.24
CA VAL A 113 49.65 20.01 -3.90
C VAL A 113 50.27 18.70 -3.40
N ARG A 114 51.04 18.84 -2.32
CA ARG A 114 51.61 17.70 -1.59
C ARG A 114 50.49 16.80 -1.06
N THR A 115 50.49 15.57 -1.50
CA THR A 115 49.61 14.52 -0.94
C THR A 115 50.18 14.07 0.39
N ASN A 116 49.45 14.40 1.48
CA ASN A 116 49.63 13.72 2.75
C ASN A 116 48.95 12.37 2.66
N LYS A 117 49.76 11.31 2.66
CA LYS A 117 49.30 9.93 2.86
C LYS A 117 48.76 9.80 4.27
N ALA A 118 47.43 9.78 4.44
CA ALA A 118 46.79 9.28 5.63
C ALA A 118 46.80 7.75 5.55
N SER A 119 47.46 7.10 6.49
CA SER A 119 47.48 5.66 6.68
C SER A 119 46.08 5.16 7.07
N THR A 120 45.51 4.33 6.20
CA THR A 120 44.29 3.57 6.49
C THR A 120 44.61 2.50 7.56
N PRO A 121 43.83 2.35 8.62
CA PRO A 121 44.00 1.23 9.55
C PRO A 121 43.69 -0.09 8.83
N ALA A 122 44.59 -1.07 9.00
CA ALA A 122 44.44 -2.41 8.47
C ALA A 122 43.23 -3.08 9.16
N LEU A 123 42.28 -3.60 8.37
CA LEU A 123 41.23 -4.50 8.82
C LEU A 123 41.84 -5.80 9.37
N PRO A 124 41.25 -6.39 10.42
CA PRO A 124 41.72 -7.68 10.94
C PRO A 124 41.58 -8.77 9.87
N ALA A 125 42.57 -9.65 9.79
CA ALA A 125 42.57 -10.76 8.88
C ALA A 125 41.42 -11.72 9.12
N ASP A 126 40.60 -11.94 8.08
CA ASP A 126 39.48 -12.87 8.01
C ASP A 126 39.99 -14.33 8.15
N PRO A 127 39.39 -15.19 8.96
CA PRO A 127 39.78 -16.59 9.06
C PRO A 127 39.40 -17.34 7.79
N GLN A 128 40.42 -17.79 7.09
CA GLN A 128 40.46 -18.82 6.06
C GLN A 128 39.24 -18.91 5.12
N LYS A 129 39.23 -18.09 4.07
CA LYS A 129 38.46 -18.41 2.86
C LYS A 129 38.90 -19.77 2.33
N PRO A 130 37.96 -20.67 1.95
CA PRO A 130 38.30 -21.85 1.21
C PRO A 130 39.04 -21.44 -0.07
N LYS A 131 40.17 -22.08 -0.39
CA LYS A 131 40.89 -21.90 -1.63
C LYS A 131 39.90 -21.92 -2.80
N PRO A 132 39.90 -20.94 -3.70
CA PRO A 132 39.18 -21.07 -4.94
C PRO A 132 39.75 -22.30 -5.66
N THR A 133 38.97 -23.33 -5.80
CA THR A 133 39.17 -24.33 -6.82
C THR A 133 39.17 -23.57 -8.13
N GLY A 134 40.28 -23.63 -8.86
CA GLY A 134 40.38 -22.97 -10.15
C GLY A 134 39.19 -23.32 -11.05
N PRO A 135 38.84 -22.47 -12.02
CA PRO A 135 37.72 -22.74 -12.91
C PRO A 135 37.93 -24.13 -13.52
N SER A 136 36.94 -25.01 -13.38
CA SER A 136 36.97 -26.27 -14.13
C SER A 136 36.93 -25.90 -15.60
N GLU A 137 37.90 -26.35 -16.38
CA GLU A 137 37.96 -26.06 -17.82
C GLU A 137 36.81 -26.76 -18.59
N GLU A 138 36.03 -27.63 -17.94
CA GLU A 138 34.89 -28.29 -18.53
C GLU A 138 33.56 -27.55 -18.18
N SER A 139 32.90 -27.06 -19.22
CA SER A 139 31.57 -26.47 -19.11
C SER A 139 30.55 -27.56 -18.71
N ASP A 140 29.78 -27.35 -17.64
CA ASP A 140 28.64 -28.22 -17.28
C ASP A 140 27.52 -28.03 -18.32
N VAL A 141 27.43 -28.94 -19.27
CA VAL A 141 26.43 -28.92 -20.35
C VAL A 141 25.22 -29.75 -19.95
N ARG A 142 24.07 -29.10 -19.76
CA ARG A 142 22.80 -29.74 -19.44
C ARG A 142 21.79 -29.60 -20.57
N VAL A 143 21.22 -30.69 -21.01
CA VAL A 143 20.15 -30.69 -22.01
C VAL A 143 18.86 -30.15 -21.39
N LEU A 144 18.29 -29.10 -21.97
CA LEU A 144 17.01 -28.53 -21.55
C LEU A 144 15.87 -29.52 -21.83
N LYS A 145 15.11 -29.89 -20.81
CA LYS A 145 13.96 -30.81 -20.90
C LYS A 145 12.69 -30.16 -20.31
N GLY A 146 11.51 -30.63 -20.74
CA GLY A 146 10.22 -30.19 -20.21
C GLY A 146 9.99 -28.68 -20.33
N PRO A 147 9.61 -28.02 -19.23
CA PRO A 147 9.31 -26.58 -19.25
C PRO A 147 10.45 -25.69 -19.74
N ALA A 148 11.70 -26.01 -19.39
CA ALA A 148 12.87 -25.25 -19.82
C ALA A 148 13.07 -25.28 -21.34
N LYS A 149 12.82 -26.43 -21.99
CA LYS A 149 12.81 -26.55 -23.46
C LYS A 149 11.68 -25.73 -24.09
N ALA A 150 10.49 -25.73 -23.49
CA ALA A 150 9.36 -24.94 -23.97
C ALA A 150 9.65 -23.42 -23.87
N ILE A 151 10.25 -22.98 -22.76
CA ILE A 151 10.66 -21.58 -22.58
C ILE A 151 11.67 -21.19 -23.66
N ALA A 152 12.72 -21.98 -23.89
CA ALA A 152 13.72 -21.70 -24.91
C ALA A 152 13.07 -21.54 -26.29
N LYS A 153 12.19 -22.49 -26.69
CA LYS A 153 11.45 -22.42 -27.96
C LYS A 153 10.57 -21.16 -28.05
N ASN A 154 9.89 -20.80 -26.96
CA ASN A 154 9.04 -19.59 -26.94
C ASN A 154 9.89 -18.31 -27.03
N MET A 155 11.07 -18.30 -26.43
CA MET A 155 11.98 -17.16 -26.51
C MET A 155 12.56 -17.01 -27.93
N GLU A 156 12.93 -18.11 -28.58
CA GLU A 156 13.31 -18.09 -30.00
C GLU A 156 12.20 -17.54 -30.89
N ALA A 157 10.96 -18.04 -30.71
CA ALA A 157 9.80 -17.54 -31.45
C ALA A 157 9.48 -16.05 -31.14
N SER A 158 9.81 -15.56 -29.95
CA SER A 158 9.61 -14.16 -29.58
C SER A 158 10.50 -13.17 -30.37
N LEU A 159 11.60 -13.63 -30.92
CA LEU A 159 12.49 -12.81 -31.75
C LEU A 159 11.84 -12.39 -33.07
N GLU A 160 10.83 -13.11 -33.52
CA GLU A 160 10.05 -12.78 -34.72
C GLU A 160 9.07 -11.62 -34.50
N VAL A 161 8.85 -11.21 -33.23
CA VAL A 161 7.90 -10.16 -32.88
C VAL A 161 8.65 -8.82 -32.73
N PRO A 162 8.45 -7.85 -33.63
CA PRO A 162 9.00 -6.52 -33.49
C PRO A 162 8.26 -5.77 -32.38
N THR A 163 8.89 -5.69 -31.22
CA THR A 163 8.31 -5.06 -30.03
C THR A 163 8.76 -3.61 -29.87
N ALA A 164 7.87 -2.77 -29.34
CA ALA A 164 8.21 -1.48 -28.76
C ALA A 164 7.73 -1.44 -27.30
N THR A 165 8.29 -0.52 -26.51
CA THR A 165 7.96 -0.39 -25.09
C THR A 165 7.70 1.06 -24.75
N THR A 166 6.57 1.31 -24.11
CA THR A 166 6.20 2.59 -23.50
C THR A 166 6.41 2.49 -22.00
N VAL A 167 6.92 3.54 -21.38
CA VAL A 167 7.21 3.62 -19.96
C VAL A 167 6.47 4.80 -19.34
N ARG A 168 5.87 4.60 -18.16
CA ARG A 168 5.18 5.65 -17.41
C ARG A 168 5.43 5.49 -15.92
N ALA A 169 5.84 6.59 -15.25
CA ALA A 169 5.88 6.68 -13.81
C ALA A 169 4.50 7.09 -13.29
N VAL A 170 4.00 6.37 -12.29
CA VAL A 170 2.66 6.56 -11.69
C VAL A 170 2.83 6.88 -10.21
N PRO A 171 2.18 7.94 -9.70
CA PRO A 171 2.13 8.22 -8.26
C PRO A 171 1.48 7.08 -7.50
N ALA A 172 2.14 6.57 -6.45
CA ALA A 172 1.69 5.38 -5.75
C ALA A 172 1.11 5.66 -4.35
N LYS A 173 1.10 6.93 -3.90
CA LYS A 173 0.62 7.30 -2.56
C LYS A 173 -0.79 6.79 -2.28
N LEU A 174 -1.75 7.07 -3.17
CA LEU A 174 -3.14 6.63 -3.02
C LEU A 174 -3.27 5.11 -3.04
N LEU A 175 -2.51 4.45 -3.92
CA LEU A 175 -2.45 3.00 -4.02
C LEU A 175 -1.97 2.35 -2.71
N ILE A 176 -0.93 2.93 -2.08
CA ILE A 176 -0.38 2.47 -0.80
C ILE A 176 -1.42 2.63 0.31
N ASP A 177 -2.01 3.82 0.43
CA ASP A 177 -2.90 4.16 1.53
C ASP A 177 -4.20 3.35 1.49
N ASN A 178 -4.84 3.24 0.33
CA ASN A 178 -6.04 2.41 0.18
C ASN A 178 -5.74 0.92 0.40
N ARG A 179 -4.58 0.43 -0.06
CA ARG A 179 -4.18 -0.96 0.23
C ARG A 179 -4.04 -1.22 1.74
N VAL A 180 -3.48 -0.27 2.50
CA VAL A 180 -3.40 -0.39 3.97
C VAL A 180 -4.79 -0.49 4.58
N VAL A 181 -5.71 0.38 4.17
CA VAL A 181 -7.11 0.36 4.64
C VAL A 181 -7.79 -0.97 4.32
N ILE A 182 -7.68 -1.44 3.07
CA ILE A 182 -8.25 -2.71 2.63
C ILE A 182 -7.69 -3.89 3.45
N ASN A 183 -6.36 -3.99 3.59
CA ASN A 183 -5.73 -5.09 4.31
C ASN A 183 -6.04 -5.07 5.81
N ASN A 184 -6.18 -3.89 6.42
CA ASN A 184 -6.65 -3.77 7.79
C ASN A 184 -8.08 -4.30 7.96
N HIS A 185 -8.97 -3.99 7.02
CA HIS A 185 -10.33 -4.53 7.02
C HIS A 185 -10.35 -6.06 6.84
N LEU A 186 -9.65 -6.58 5.83
CA LEU A 186 -9.62 -8.01 5.54
C LEU A 186 -9.09 -8.84 6.73
N ARG A 187 -8.02 -8.38 7.37
CA ARG A 187 -7.43 -9.05 8.55
C ARG A 187 -8.44 -9.23 9.68
N ARG A 188 -9.39 -8.30 9.83
CA ARG A 188 -10.39 -8.32 10.89
C ARG A 188 -11.66 -9.08 10.54
N ALA A 189 -12.05 -9.07 9.26
CA ALA A 189 -13.35 -9.55 8.83
C ALA A 189 -13.32 -10.96 8.20
N ARG A 190 -12.48 -11.16 7.18
CA ARG A 190 -12.55 -12.35 6.32
C ARG A 190 -11.22 -13.07 6.15
N GLY A 191 -10.13 -12.46 6.60
CA GLY A 191 -8.78 -12.93 6.27
C GLY A 191 -8.39 -12.62 4.82
N GLY A 192 -7.17 -13.00 4.46
CA GLY A 192 -6.59 -12.71 3.16
C GLY A 192 -5.80 -11.40 3.13
N LYS A 193 -5.04 -11.19 2.04
CA LYS A 193 -4.18 -10.02 1.85
C LYS A 193 -4.20 -9.60 0.38
N ILE A 194 -4.41 -8.32 0.13
CA ILE A 194 -4.32 -7.75 -1.22
C ILE A 194 -2.93 -7.17 -1.45
N SER A 195 -2.28 -7.60 -2.53
CA SER A 195 -0.98 -7.11 -2.98
C SER A 195 -1.14 -5.93 -3.95
N PHE A 196 -0.05 -5.18 -4.17
CA PHE A 196 -0.01 -4.16 -5.22
C PHE A 196 -0.28 -4.75 -6.60
N THR A 197 0.18 -5.98 -6.86
CA THR A 197 -0.04 -6.66 -8.14
C THR A 197 -1.52 -6.91 -8.41
N HIS A 198 -2.33 -7.22 -7.38
CA HIS A 198 -3.79 -7.34 -7.52
C HIS A 198 -4.42 -6.03 -7.96
N LEU A 199 -4.11 -4.93 -7.29
CA LEU A 199 -4.70 -3.62 -7.56
C LEU A 199 -4.28 -3.09 -8.95
N ILE A 200 -3.00 -3.20 -9.28
CA ILE A 200 -2.47 -2.76 -10.57
C ILE A 200 -3.00 -3.66 -11.69
N GLY A 201 -3.04 -4.98 -11.48
CA GLY A 201 -3.59 -5.92 -12.46
C GLY A 201 -5.05 -5.63 -12.78
N PHE A 202 -5.85 -5.31 -11.76
CA PHE A 202 -7.25 -4.93 -11.95
C PHE A 202 -7.38 -3.60 -12.72
N ALA A 203 -6.56 -2.60 -12.40
CA ALA A 203 -6.52 -1.34 -13.15
C ALA A 203 -6.12 -1.56 -14.62
N VAL A 204 -5.15 -2.45 -14.89
CA VAL A 204 -4.76 -2.84 -16.25
C VAL A 204 -5.92 -3.48 -16.98
N ILE A 205 -6.67 -4.39 -16.36
CA ILE A 205 -7.85 -5.03 -16.97
C ILE A 205 -8.94 -4.00 -17.28
N ARG A 206 -9.22 -3.09 -16.35
CA ARG A 206 -10.19 -1.99 -16.59
C ARG A 206 -9.72 -1.04 -17.71
N ALA A 207 -8.43 -0.72 -17.76
CA ALA A 207 -7.85 0.08 -18.83
C ALA A 207 -7.91 -0.62 -20.20
N LEU A 208 -7.72 -1.94 -20.25
CA LEU A 208 -7.90 -2.73 -21.50
C LEU A 208 -9.34 -2.70 -22.01
N LYS A 209 -10.32 -2.69 -21.11
CA LYS A 209 -11.74 -2.53 -21.47
C LYS A 209 -12.00 -1.15 -22.10
N LEU A 210 -11.33 -0.10 -21.60
CA LEU A 210 -11.42 1.27 -22.15
C LEU A 210 -10.60 1.44 -23.44
N ASN A 211 -9.55 0.63 -23.63
CA ASN A 211 -8.63 0.69 -24.77
C ASN A 211 -8.55 -0.66 -25.49
N PRO A 212 -9.59 -1.11 -26.20
CA PRO A 212 -9.62 -2.43 -26.86
C PRO A 212 -8.52 -2.64 -27.91
N SER A 213 -7.98 -1.55 -28.45
CA SER A 213 -6.85 -1.58 -29.40
C SER A 213 -5.57 -2.17 -28.81
N MET A 214 -5.44 -2.20 -27.46
CA MET A 214 -4.33 -2.85 -26.75
C MET A 214 -4.51 -4.36 -26.58
N ASN A 215 -5.66 -4.92 -26.96
CA ASN A 215 -5.94 -6.37 -26.91
C ASN A 215 -6.01 -6.98 -28.32
N VAL A 216 -5.16 -6.50 -29.23
CA VAL A 216 -5.09 -6.92 -30.63
C VAL A 216 -3.80 -7.68 -30.89
N SER A 217 -3.90 -8.92 -31.38
CA SER A 217 -2.76 -9.79 -31.73
C SER A 217 -2.49 -9.77 -33.24
N TYR A 218 -1.25 -10.04 -33.61
CA TYR A 218 -0.87 -10.25 -35.01
C TYR A 218 -0.93 -11.74 -35.37
N ASP A 219 -1.49 -12.07 -36.52
CA ASP A 219 -1.47 -13.41 -37.09
C ASP A 219 -1.29 -13.37 -38.63
N VAL A 220 -1.02 -14.52 -39.24
CA VAL A 220 -0.96 -14.70 -40.67
C VAL A 220 -2.00 -15.73 -41.08
N LYS A 221 -3.05 -15.31 -41.81
CA LYS A 221 -4.09 -16.22 -42.34
C LYS A 221 -4.08 -16.18 -43.88
N ASN A 222 -4.05 -17.36 -44.49
CA ASN A 222 -3.98 -17.50 -45.94
C ASN A 222 -2.83 -16.69 -46.57
N ASN A 223 -1.67 -16.72 -45.93
CA ASN A 223 -0.46 -15.98 -46.30
C ASN A 223 -0.64 -14.44 -46.33
N LYS A 224 -1.64 -13.91 -45.61
CA LYS A 224 -1.90 -12.48 -45.45
C LYS A 224 -1.76 -12.07 -43.98
N PRO A 225 -1.08 -10.94 -43.70
CA PRO A 225 -1.01 -10.41 -42.34
C PRO A 225 -2.40 -9.94 -41.88
N VAL A 226 -2.82 -10.32 -40.68
CA VAL A 226 -4.10 -9.95 -40.10
C VAL A 226 -3.94 -9.46 -38.69
N ALA A 227 -4.71 -8.45 -38.28
CA ALA A 227 -4.93 -8.06 -36.91
C ALA A 227 -6.09 -8.89 -36.32
N VAL A 228 -5.87 -9.54 -35.22
CA VAL A 228 -6.89 -10.35 -34.53
C VAL A 228 -7.35 -9.59 -33.29
N HIS A 229 -8.57 -9.08 -33.36
CA HIS A 229 -9.22 -8.44 -32.21
C HIS A 229 -9.75 -9.53 -31.27
N ASN A 230 -9.12 -9.67 -30.11
CA ASN A 230 -9.52 -10.67 -29.13
C ASN A 230 -10.83 -10.22 -28.46
N PRO A 231 -11.87 -11.08 -28.41
CA PRO A 231 -13.16 -10.71 -27.82
C PRO A 231 -13.09 -10.59 -26.29
N HIS A 232 -12.13 -11.27 -25.67
CA HIS A 232 -11.93 -11.30 -24.23
C HIS A 232 -10.49 -10.94 -23.84
N VAL A 233 -10.32 -10.42 -22.64
CA VAL A 233 -9.02 -10.24 -22.00
C VAL A 233 -8.70 -11.50 -21.21
N ASN A 234 -7.88 -12.38 -21.76
CA ASN A 234 -7.30 -13.49 -21.03
C ASN A 234 -5.98 -13.02 -20.41
N PHE A 235 -6.06 -12.69 -19.14
CA PHE A 235 -5.02 -11.96 -18.44
C PHE A 235 -3.99 -12.88 -17.79
N GLY A 236 -2.81 -12.98 -18.37
CA GLY A 236 -1.69 -13.79 -17.90
C GLY A 236 -1.00 -13.18 -16.68
N ILE A 237 -0.68 -14.01 -15.71
CA ILE A 237 0.02 -13.62 -14.48
C ILE A 237 1.34 -14.36 -14.42
N ALA A 238 2.46 -13.63 -14.42
CA ALA A 238 3.77 -14.22 -14.27
C ALA A 238 4.01 -14.59 -12.80
N ILE A 239 4.08 -15.90 -12.54
CA ILE A 239 4.32 -16.47 -11.21
C ILE A 239 5.72 -17.06 -11.19
N ASP A 240 6.55 -16.58 -10.29
CA ASP A 240 7.88 -17.12 -10.05
C ASP A 240 7.84 -18.11 -8.89
N ILE A 241 8.16 -19.38 -9.21
CA ILE A 241 8.07 -20.49 -8.27
C ILE A 241 9.50 -20.93 -7.92
N PRO A 242 9.95 -20.73 -6.66
CA PRO A 242 11.22 -21.29 -6.20
C PRO A 242 11.12 -22.82 -6.10
N LYS A 243 12.17 -23.52 -6.52
CA LYS A 243 12.26 -24.97 -6.41
C LYS A 243 13.20 -25.38 -5.29
N PRO A 244 13.04 -26.61 -4.74
CA PRO A 244 13.90 -27.11 -3.67
C PRO A 244 15.40 -27.20 -4.05
N ASP A 245 15.71 -27.29 -5.34
CA ASP A 245 17.09 -27.31 -5.87
C ASP A 245 17.73 -25.90 -5.99
N GLY A 246 17.05 -24.86 -5.51
CA GLY A 246 17.48 -23.47 -5.62
C GLY A 246 17.25 -22.84 -7.00
N SER A 247 16.74 -23.61 -7.97
CA SER A 247 16.34 -23.05 -9.26
C SER A 247 14.95 -22.39 -9.17
N ARG A 248 14.66 -21.50 -10.13
CA ARG A 248 13.35 -20.83 -10.20
C ARG A 248 12.62 -21.25 -11.49
N SER A 249 11.32 -21.35 -11.41
CA SER A 249 10.48 -21.66 -12.57
C SER A 249 9.44 -20.58 -12.75
N LEU A 250 9.47 -19.91 -13.89
CA LEU A 250 8.45 -18.93 -14.25
C LEU A 250 7.30 -19.64 -14.97
N VAL A 251 6.09 -19.43 -14.50
CA VAL A 251 4.87 -19.88 -15.18
C VAL A 251 3.94 -18.69 -15.39
N VAL A 252 3.16 -18.69 -16.47
CA VAL A 252 2.26 -17.58 -16.80
C VAL A 252 0.86 -18.13 -17.12
N PRO A 253 0.12 -18.62 -16.11
CA PRO A 253 -1.28 -18.96 -16.27
C PRO A 253 -2.12 -17.69 -16.49
N ASN A 254 -3.37 -17.83 -16.94
CA ASN A 254 -4.22 -16.69 -17.21
C ASN A 254 -5.62 -16.80 -16.61
N LEU A 255 -6.17 -15.63 -16.23
CA LEU A 255 -7.59 -15.46 -15.93
C LEU A 255 -8.36 -15.29 -17.24
N LYS A 256 -9.39 -16.08 -17.45
CA LYS A 256 -10.22 -16.04 -18.64
C LYS A 256 -11.26 -14.94 -18.52
N ALA A 257 -11.49 -14.18 -19.60
CA ALA A 257 -12.49 -13.11 -19.69
C ALA A 257 -12.44 -12.17 -18.44
N ALA A 258 -11.24 -11.75 -18.08
CA ALA A 258 -10.99 -10.98 -16.85
C ALA A 258 -11.72 -9.62 -16.83
N GLU A 259 -12.04 -9.06 -17.98
CA GLU A 259 -12.80 -7.81 -18.15
C GLU A 259 -14.23 -7.88 -17.60
N ALA A 260 -14.79 -9.08 -17.49
CA ALA A 260 -16.14 -9.31 -16.98
C ALA A 260 -16.20 -9.50 -15.44
N MET A 261 -15.04 -9.68 -14.80
CA MET A 261 -14.97 -9.94 -13.36
C MET A 261 -15.09 -8.64 -12.57
N ASP A 262 -15.81 -8.67 -11.44
CA ASP A 262 -15.67 -7.69 -10.38
C ASP A 262 -14.35 -7.91 -9.60
N PHE A 263 -13.99 -6.97 -8.71
CA PHE A 263 -12.73 -7.09 -7.98
C PHE A 263 -12.68 -8.33 -7.06
N GLY A 264 -13.79 -8.69 -6.43
CA GLY A 264 -13.87 -9.85 -5.54
C GLY A 264 -13.64 -11.15 -6.30
N THR A 265 -14.33 -11.36 -7.42
CA THR A 265 -14.18 -12.53 -8.30
C THR A 265 -12.77 -12.58 -8.88
N TYR A 266 -12.24 -11.43 -9.36
CA TYR A 266 -10.88 -11.33 -9.86
C TYR A 266 -9.85 -11.74 -8.80
N TRP A 267 -9.93 -11.21 -7.58
CA TRP A 267 -9.01 -11.52 -6.51
C TRP A 267 -9.04 -13.02 -6.12
N HIS A 268 -10.22 -13.60 -5.92
CA HIS A 268 -10.35 -15.02 -5.60
C HIS A 268 -9.80 -15.92 -6.71
N THR A 269 -10.10 -15.62 -7.98
CA THR A 269 -9.60 -16.40 -9.11
C THR A 269 -8.07 -16.26 -9.26
N TYR A 270 -7.54 -15.08 -8.99
CA TYR A 270 -6.10 -14.81 -8.97
C TYR A 270 -5.40 -15.65 -7.90
N GLU A 271 -5.89 -15.63 -6.65
CA GLU A 271 -5.32 -16.41 -5.54
C GLU A 271 -5.42 -17.92 -5.78
N ASP A 272 -6.52 -18.41 -6.37
CA ASP A 272 -6.64 -19.82 -6.78
C ASP A 272 -5.57 -20.22 -7.81
N LEU A 273 -5.36 -19.39 -8.83
CA LEU A 273 -4.29 -19.62 -9.81
C LEU A 273 -2.90 -19.67 -9.16
N ILE A 274 -2.62 -18.75 -8.23
CA ILE A 274 -1.35 -18.74 -7.47
C ILE A 274 -1.21 -20.02 -6.64
N ALA A 275 -2.25 -20.40 -5.91
CA ALA A 275 -2.25 -21.61 -5.09
C ALA A 275 -2.06 -22.88 -5.93
N ARG A 276 -2.74 -23.00 -7.07
CA ARG A 276 -2.57 -24.10 -8.02
C ARG A 276 -1.18 -24.11 -8.65
N GLY A 277 -0.63 -22.92 -8.95
CA GLY A 277 0.72 -22.76 -9.47
C GLY A 277 1.78 -23.27 -8.49
N ARG A 278 1.72 -22.82 -7.25
CA ARG A 278 2.64 -23.24 -6.18
C ARG A 278 2.56 -24.75 -5.89
N ASN A 279 1.39 -25.35 -6.04
CA ASN A 279 1.15 -26.78 -5.80
C ASN A 279 1.33 -27.65 -7.07
N ASN A 280 1.86 -27.11 -8.17
CA ASN A 280 2.00 -27.80 -9.47
C ASN A 280 0.69 -28.43 -10.00
N LYS A 281 -0.46 -27.78 -9.74
CA LYS A 281 -1.79 -28.23 -10.15
C LYS A 281 -2.36 -27.45 -11.35
N LEU A 282 -1.52 -26.65 -12.04
CA LEU A 282 -1.94 -25.94 -13.25
C LEU A 282 -2.08 -26.93 -14.42
N THR A 283 -3.12 -26.73 -15.22
CA THR A 283 -3.44 -27.53 -16.41
C THR A 283 -3.04 -26.80 -17.69
N ALA A 284 -3.00 -27.51 -18.82
CA ALA A 284 -2.75 -26.88 -20.12
C ALA A 284 -3.78 -25.79 -20.46
N GLY A 285 -5.02 -25.93 -19.99
CA GLY A 285 -6.08 -24.94 -20.16
C GLY A 285 -5.79 -23.61 -19.47
N ASP A 286 -5.06 -23.64 -18.35
CA ASP A 286 -4.69 -22.41 -17.60
C ASP A 286 -3.67 -21.54 -18.35
N TYR A 287 -2.95 -22.11 -19.32
CA TYR A 287 -1.96 -21.40 -20.12
C TYR A 287 -2.48 -20.95 -21.49
N ALA A 288 -3.52 -21.63 -22.00
CA ALA A 288 -3.97 -21.42 -23.36
C ALA A 288 -4.65 -20.07 -23.55
N GLY A 289 -4.42 -19.43 -24.71
CA GLY A 289 -5.15 -18.24 -25.18
C GLY A 289 -4.90 -16.96 -24.39
N THR A 290 -3.75 -16.82 -23.72
CA THR A 290 -3.34 -15.56 -23.05
C THR A 290 -3.24 -14.43 -24.08
N THR A 291 -3.89 -13.30 -23.83
CA THR A 291 -3.88 -12.15 -24.73
C THR A 291 -2.98 -11.03 -24.25
N VAL A 292 -3.01 -10.71 -22.96
CA VAL A 292 -2.13 -9.73 -22.29
C VAL A 292 -1.57 -10.34 -21.01
N SER A 293 -0.32 -10.08 -20.69
CA SER A 293 0.32 -10.60 -19.49
C SER A 293 0.78 -9.47 -18.55
N LEU A 294 0.83 -9.79 -17.25
CA LEU A 294 1.41 -8.94 -16.21
C LEU A 294 2.63 -9.63 -15.59
N THR A 295 3.73 -8.91 -15.45
CA THR A 295 4.92 -9.35 -14.73
C THR A 295 5.33 -8.29 -13.71
N ASN A 296 5.74 -8.72 -12.51
CA ASN A 296 6.14 -7.81 -11.44
C ASN A 296 7.58 -8.09 -10.97
N PRO A 297 8.60 -7.58 -11.67
CA PRO A 297 9.98 -7.64 -11.20
C PRO A 297 10.31 -6.61 -10.11
N GLY A 298 9.38 -5.69 -9.80
CA GLY A 298 9.56 -4.65 -8.78
C GLY A 298 9.78 -5.21 -7.38
N GLY A 299 9.24 -6.40 -7.08
CA GLY A 299 9.43 -7.06 -5.79
C GLY A 299 10.88 -7.40 -5.43
N ILE A 300 11.78 -7.44 -6.41
CA ILE A 300 13.23 -7.62 -6.22
C ILE A 300 14.03 -6.33 -6.48
N GLY A 301 13.36 -5.16 -6.49
CA GLY A 301 13.99 -3.86 -6.66
C GLY A 301 14.25 -3.42 -8.11
N THR A 302 13.74 -4.14 -9.10
CA THR A 302 13.87 -3.75 -10.51
C THR A 302 13.00 -2.53 -10.81
N VAL A 303 13.60 -1.39 -11.15
CA VAL A 303 12.87 -0.12 -11.38
C VAL A 303 11.93 -0.24 -12.57
N HIS A 304 12.39 -0.81 -13.68
CA HIS A 304 11.58 -1.16 -14.84
C HIS A 304 12.25 -2.28 -15.64
N SER A 305 11.46 -3.01 -16.41
CA SER A 305 11.95 -4.06 -17.30
C SER A 305 11.30 -3.96 -18.68
N VAL A 306 11.97 -4.49 -19.67
CA VAL A 306 11.45 -4.65 -21.04
C VAL A 306 11.30 -6.16 -21.30
N PRO A 307 10.18 -6.76 -20.84
CA PRO A 307 9.98 -8.19 -20.99
C PRO A 307 9.77 -8.58 -22.45
N ARG A 308 10.16 -9.81 -22.80
CA ARG A 308 9.87 -10.35 -24.13
C ARG A 308 8.40 -10.69 -24.27
N LEU A 309 7.81 -10.31 -25.39
CA LEU A 309 6.44 -10.64 -25.73
C LEU A 309 6.38 -12.03 -26.34
N SER A 310 5.53 -12.90 -25.83
CA SER A 310 5.29 -14.21 -26.44
C SER A 310 4.49 -14.07 -27.73
N LYS A 311 4.80 -14.89 -28.73
CA LYS A 311 4.08 -14.91 -30.01
C LYS A 311 2.58 -15.14 -29.79
N GLY A 312 1.76 -14.30 -30.40
CA GLY A 312 0.29 -14.34 -30.29
C GLY A 312 -0.29 -13.53 -29.14
N GLN A 313 0.53 -12.96 -28.25
CA GLN A 313 0.07 -11.97 -27.26
C GLN A 313 0.09 -10.56 -27.84
N ALA A 314 -0.85 -9.73 -27.37
CA ALA A 314 -0.94 -8.33 -27.74
C ALA A 314 0.10 -7.46 -27.03
N ALA A 315 0.17 -7.61 -25.70
CA ALA A 315 1.05 -6.84 -24.85
C ALA A 315 1.47 -7.61 -23.58
N ILE A 316 2.57 -7.16 -22.97
CA ILE A 316 2.98 -7.56 -21.63
C ILE A 316 3.29 -6.30 -20.81
N ILE A 317 2.68 -6.23 -19.63
CA ILE A 317 2.81 -5.11 -18.71
C ILE A 317 3.81 -5.46 -17.62
N GLY A 318 4.83 -4.63 -17.46
CA GLY A 318 5.83 -4.76 -16.39
C GLY A 318 5.54 -3.78 -15.25
N VAL A 319 5.61 -4.28 -14.03
CA VAL A 319 5.45 -3.49 -12.79
C VAL A 319 6.83 -3.33 -12.15
N GLY A 320 7.31 -2.10 -12.07
CA GLY A 320 8.61 -1.77 -11.46
C GLY A 320 8.54 -1.65 -9.94
N ALA A 321 9.69 -1.41 -9.34
CA ALA A 321 9.82 -1.19 -7.90
C ALA A 321 9.02 0.03 -7.44
N LEU A 322 8.47 -0.10 -6.24
CA LEU A 322 7.78 0.97 -5.54
C LEU A 322 8.79 1.70 -4.66
N ASP A 323 9.19 2.91 -5.05
CA ASP A 323 10.24 3.66 -4.37
C ASP A 323 10.04 5.17 -4.52
N VAL A 324 10.68 5.96 -3.66
CA VAL A 324 10.76 7.41 -3.85
C VAL A 324 11.57 7.75 -5.11
N PRO A 325 11.32 8.90 -5.77
CA PRO A 325 12.17 9.35 -6.87
C PRO A 325 13.66 9.38 -6.45
N ALA A 326 14.54 9.03 -7.38
CA ALA A 326 15.97 8.84 -7.10
C ALA A 326 16.64 10.04 -6.41
N GLU A 327 16.15 11.23 -6.69
CA GLU A 327 16.61 12.52 -6.13
C GLU A 327 16.41 12.61 -4.61
N TYR A 328 15.45 11.86 -4.06
CA TYR A 328 15.09 11.89 -2.63
C TYR A 328 15.62 10.69 -1.84
N ARG A 329 16.29 9.73 -2.46
CA ARG A 329 16.80 8.52 -1.76
C ARG A 329 17.82 8.82 -0.66
N GLY A 330 18.50 9.97 -0.73
CA GLY A 330 19.41 10.44 0.32
C GLY A 330 18.74 11.19 1.47
N SER A 331 17.43 11.45 1.40
CA SER A 331 16.68 12.19 2.41
C SER A 331 16.21 11.26 3.53
N SER A 332 16.13 11.75 4.77
CA SER A 332 15.50 11.00 5.86
C SER A 332 14.00 10.83 5.61
N GLN A 333 13.41 9.76 6.15
CA GLN A 333 11.96 9.51 6.03
C GLN A 333 11.14 10.69 6.57
N ALA A 334 11.55 11.27 7.69
CA ALA A 334 10.90 12.46 8.25
C ALA A 334 10.88 13.67 7.30
N MET A 335 11.97 13.86 6.53
CA MET A 335 12.04 14.91 5.51
C MET A 335 11.09 14.62 4.35
N ILE A 336 11.08 13.38 3.86
CA ILE A 336 10.20 12.90 2.78
C ILE A 336 8.73 13.11 3.17
N ASP A 337 8.34 12.68 4.37
CA ASP A 337 6.98 12.81 4.90
C ASP A 337 6.60 14.30 5.07
N ALA A 338 7.51 15.13 5.59
CA ALA A 338 7.27 16.56 5.76
C ALA A 338 7.07 17.29 4.42
N MET A 339 7.86 16.95 3.41
CA MET A 339 7.76 17.54 2.07
C MET A 339 6.60 17.00 1.24
N GLY A 340 5.91 15.96 1.68
CA GLY A 340 4.86 15.31 0.90
C GLY A 340 5.39 14.61 -0.37
N VAL A 341 6.61 14.05 -0.32
CA VAL A 341 7.17 13.32 -1.45
C VAL A 341 6.58 11.91 -1.48
N GLY A 342 5.72 11.64 -2.45
CA GLY A 342 5.11 10.32 -2.66
C GLY A 342 6.05 9.34 -3.35
N LYS A 343 5.89 8.06 -3.03
CA LYS A 343 6.50 6.97 -3.82
C LYS A 343 5.89 6.92 -5.20
N ILE A 344 6.68 6.47 -6.16
CA ILE A 344 6.27 6.22 -7.54
C ILE A 344 6.44 4.75 -7.90
N ILE A 345 5.67 4.30 -8.87
CA ILE A 345 5.84 2.98 -9.49
C ILE A 345 5.98 3.17 -11.00
N THR A 346 6.94 2.50 -11.60
CA THR A 346 7.14 2.57 -13.05
C THR A 346 6.42 1.41 -13.72
N LEU A 347 5.48 1.73 -14.61
CA LEU A 347 4.80 0.75 -15.46
C LEU A 347 5.41 0.76 -16.85
N THR A 348 5.61 -0.43 -17.42
CA THR A 348 6.05 -0.61 -18.79
C THR A 348 5.00 -1.38 -19.57
N SER A 349 4.76 -1.01 -20.81
CA SER A 349 3.92 -1.72 -21.77
C SER A 349 4.76 -2.10 -22.96
N THR A 350 5.10 -3.38 -23.10
CA THR A 350 5.78 -3.94 -24.28
C THR A 350 4.74 -4.62 -25.15
N TYR A 351 4.68 -4.28 -26.42
CA TYR A 351 3.61 -4.67 -27.35
C TYR A 351 4.15 -5.00 -28.74
N ASP A 352 3.32 -5.70 -29.54
CA ASP A 352 3.61 -6.01 -30.93
C ASP A 352 3.38 -4.77 -31.80
N HIS A 353 4.47 -4.16 -32.28
CA HIS A 353 4.41 -2.89 -33.02
C HIS A 353 3.84 -3.03 -34.45
N ARG A 354 3.54 -4.25 -34.90
CA ARG A 354 2.84 -4.49 -36.16
C ARG A 354 1.37 -4.10 -36.09
N VAL A 355 0.76 -4.19 -34.90
CA VAL A 355 -0.69 -4.00 -34.69
C VAL A 355 -1.01 -2.92 -33.64
N ILE A 356 -0.08 -2.63 -32.73
CA ILE A 356 -0.26 -1.62 -31.68
C ILE A 356 0.74 -0.47 -31.94
N GLN A 357 0.25 0.77 -31.87
CA GLN A 357 1.06 1.97 -32.06
C GLN A 357 1.48 2.58 -30.71
N GLY A 358 2.60 3.31 -30.70
CA GLY A 358 3.16 3.95 -29.51
C GLY A 358 2.19 4.89 -28.80
N ALA A 359 1.41 5.67 -29.55
CA ALA A 359 0.40 6.57 -29.01
C ALA A 359 -0.67 5.79 -28.22
N GLY A 360 -1.22 4.71 -28.79
CA GLY A 360 -2.23 3.88 -28.13
C GLY A 360 -1.72 3.23 -26.85
N SER A 361 -0.44 2.76 -26.85
CA SER A 361 0.19 2.25 -25.64
C SER A 361 0.42 3.35 -24.57
N GLY A 362 0.75 4.57 -24.99
CA GLY A 362 0.88 5.73 -24.11
C GLY A 362 -0.45 6.14 -23.48
N GLU A 363 -1.53 6.18 -24.28
CA GLU A 363 -2.89 6.45 -23.80
C GLU A 363 -3.40 5.37 -22.84
N PHE A 364 -3.10 4.11 -23.13
CA PHE A 364 -3.42 3.00 -22.26
C PHE A 364 -2.74 3.12 -20.90
N LEU A 365 -1.43 3.38 -20.82
CA LEU A 365 -0.75 3.57 -19.54
C LEU A 365 -1.25 4.83 -18.80
N LYS A 366 -1.65 5.88 -19.55
CA LYS A 366 -2.32 7.04 -18.96
C LYS A 366 -3.68 6.64 -18.35
N ALA A 367 -4.45 5.79 -19.03
CA ALA A 367 -5.72 5.30 -18.50
C ALA A 367 -5.52 4.48 -17.22
N VAL A 368 -4.47 3.63 -17.15
CA VAL A 368 -4.11 2.90 -15.92
C VAL A 368 -3.80 3.87 -14.78
N GLU A 369 -2.99 4.90 -15.02
CA GLU A 369 -2.70 5.94 -14.02
C GLU A 369 -3.96 6.67 -13.57
N THR A 370 -4.80 7.08 -14.52
CA THR A 370 -6.06 7.79 -14.25
C THR A 370 -6.97 6.94 -13.35
N LEU A 371 -7.12 5.64 -13.64
CA LEU A 371 -7.89 4.71 -12.81
C LEU A 371 -7.32 4.61 -11.39
N LEU A 372 -6.01 4.42 -11.25
CA LEU A 372 -5.37 4.31 -9.93
C LEU A 372 -5.50 5.58 -9.07
N LEU A 373 -5.78 6.73 -9.70
CA LEU A 373 -5.99 8.01 -9.03
C LEU A 373 -7.48 8.43 -8.96
N SER A 374 -8.40 7.67 -9.59
CA SER A 374 -9.82 8.02 -9.65
C SER A 374 -10.60 7.46 -8.46
N ASP A 375 -11.62 8.19 -8.07
CA ASP A 375 -12.52 7.81 -6.99
C ASP A 375 -13.35 6.57 -7.35
N ASP A 376 -13.92 6.53 -8.54
CA ASP A 376 -14.78 5.43 -9.01
C ASP A 376 -14.09 4.06 -8.96
N PHE A 377 -12.79 4.00 -9.29
CA PHE A 377 -12.00 2.77 -9.25
C PHE A 377 -11.88 2.23 -7.82
N TRP A 378 -11.68 3.11 -6.85
CA TRP A 378 -11.58 2.72 -5.45
C TRP A 378 -12.93 2.39 -4.86
N ASP A 379 -14.00 3.10 -5.24
CA ASP A 379 -15.36 2.77 -4.83
C ASP A 379 -15.77 1.38 -5.31
N GLU A 380 -15.49 1.01 -6.57
CA GLU A 380 -15.73 -0.33 -7.11
C GLU A 380 -15.03 -1.42 -6.27
N ILE A 381 -13.77 -1.20 -5.87
CA ILE A 381 -13.01 -2.16 -5.07
C ILE A 381 -13.58 -2.28 -3.66
N PHE A 382 -13.89 -1.16 -3.01
CA PHE A 382 -14.43 -1.14 -1.65
C PHE A 382 -15.82 -1.78 -1.59
N GLU A 383 -16.67 -1.53 -2.59
CA GLU A 383 -17.98 -2.17 -2.73
C GLU A 383 -17.85 -3.69 -2.94
N ALA A 384 -17.00 -4.13 -3.87
CA ALA A 384 -16.78 -5.56 -4.14
C ALA A 384 -16.25 -6.32 -2.92
N LEU A 385 -15.45 -5.67 -2.08
CA LEU A 385 -14.92 -6.23 -0.83
C LEU A 385 -15.85 -6.01 0.37
N ARG A 386 -16.95 -5.30 0.19
CA ARG A 386 -17.91 -4.91 1.24
C ARG A 386 -17.25 -4.18 2.40
N ILE A 387 -16.38 -3.21 2.08
CA ILE A 387 -15.75 -2.34 3.08
C ILE A 387 -16.75 -1.24 3.46
N PRO A 388 -17.16 -1.12 4.74
CA PRO A 388 -18.30 -0.27 5.14
C PRO A 388 -17.99 1.24 5.19
N TYR A 389 -16.79 1.67 4.84
CA TYR A 389 -16.36 3.08 4.84
C TYR A 389 -15.74 3.48 3.51
N ALA A 390 -15.71 4.78 3.25
CA ALA A 390 -15.19 5.32 2.00
C ALA A 390 -13.68 5.12 1.85
N PRO A 391 -13.18 4.93 0.60
CA PRO A 391 -11.76 4.93 0.32
C PRO A 391 -11.14 6.33 0.53
N ILE A 392 -9.82 6.35 0.72
CA ILE A 392 -9.05 7.59 0.70
C ILE A 392 -9.08 8.16 -0.72
N ARG A 393 -9.22 9.49 -0.84
CA ARG A 393 -9.32 10.21 -2.11
C ARG A 393 -8.00 10.88 -2.49
N TRP A 394 -7.77 11.04 -3.81
CA TRP A 394 -6.61 11.77 -4.30
C TRP A 394 -6.78 13.26 -4.13
N ASN A 395 -5.85 13.89 -3.42
CA ASN A 395 -5.76 15.34 -3.27
C ASN A 395 -4.32 15.82 -3.48
N ARG A 396 -4.17 17.08 -3.89
CA ARG A 396 -2.86 17.73 -3.90
C ARG A 396 -2.46 18.11 -2.47
N ASP A 397 -1.16 18.05 -2.19
CA ASP A 397 -0.67 18.51 -0.90
C ASP A 397 -0.89 20.03 -0.73
N ASN A 398 -1.19 20.44 0.50
CA ASN A 398 -1.28 21.84 0.86
C ASN A 398 0.12 22.41 1.08
N GLN A 399 0.28 23.73 0.90
CA GLN A 399 1.54 24.40 1.22
C GLN A 399 1.91 24.18 2.69
N ILE A 400 3.21 24.06 2.95
CA ILE A 400 3.75 23.97 4.30
C ILE A 400 3.83 25.40 4.84
N ASP A 401 2.83 25.77 5.65
CA ASP A 401 2.78 27.00 6.42
C ASP A 401 2.75 26.68 7.91
N ALA A 402 3.54 27.36 8.72
CA ALA A 402 3.63 27.11 10.15
C ALA A 402 2.28 27.35 10.86
N GLU A 403 1.52 28.37 10.45
CA GLU A 403 0.20 28.67 10.99
C GLU A 403 -0.80 27.59 10.61
N LEU A 404 -0.76 27.11 9.36
CA LEU A 404 -1.57 26.01 8.90
C LEU A 404 -1.26 24.71 9.66
N GLN A 405 0.01 24.42 9.96
CA GLN A 405 0.42 23.25 10.74
C GLN A 405 -0.14 23.28 12.17
N LEU A 406 -0.08 24.44 12.85
CA LEU A 406 -0.68 24.62 14.18
C LEU A 406 -2.21 24.44 14.12
N SER A 407 -2.84 25.01 13.11
CA SER A 407 -4.28 24.83 12.85
C SER A 407 -4.66 23.35 12.62
N LYS A 408 -3.83 22.59 11.92
CA LYS A 408 -4.07 21.16 11.67
C LYS A 408 -4.04 20.33 12.95
N VAL A 409 -3.19 20.63 13.92
CA VAL A 409 -3.20 19.95 15.23
C VAL A 409 -4.56 20.09 15.92
N ALA A 410 -5.11 21.30 15.95
CA ALA A 410 -6.45 21.53 16.53
C ALA A 410 -7.55 20.75 15.76
N ARG A 411 -7.45 20.71 14.43
CA ARG A 411 -8.41 20.00 13.58
C ARG A 411 -8.33 18.48 13.75
N ILE A 412 -7.15 17.93 14.01
CA ILE A 412 -6.99 16.51 14.36
C ILE A 412 -7.68 16.21 15.70
N GLN A 413 -7.58 17.09 16.69
CA GLN A 413 -8.31 16.93 17.95
C GLN A 413 -9.83 17.01 17.75
N GLN A 414 -10.31 17.89 16.87
CA GLN A 414 -11.72 17.94 16.49
C GLN A 414 -12.18 16.66 15.81
N LEU A 415 -11.35 16.09 14.90
CA LEU A 415 -11.62 14.81 14.24
C LEU A 415 -11.70 13.67 15.26
N VAL A 416 -10.75 13.58 16.20
CA VAL A 416 -10.79 12.59 17.29
C VAL A 416 -12.09 12.71 18.08
N HIS A 417 -12.47 13.93 18.43
CA HIS A 417 -13.72 14.19 19.16
C HIS A 417 -14.96 13.78 18.35
N ALA A 418 -14.99 14.07 17.05
CA ALA A 418 -16.08 13.66 16.18
C ALA A 418 -16.22 12.12 16.10
N PHE A 419 -15.12 11.38 16.05
CA PHE A 419 -15.18 9.91 16.11
C PHE A 419 -15.73 9.40 17.44
N ARG A 420 -15.37 10.03 18.57
CA ARG A 420 -15.92 9.68 19.89
C ARG A 420 -17.43 9.91 19.98
N GLU A 421 -17.93 10.97 19.34
CA GLU A 421 -19.35 11.32 19.35
C GLU A 421 -20.16 10.56 18.30
N ARG A 422 -19.64 10.41 17.07
CA ARG A 422 -20.39 9.97 15.89
C ARG A 422 -19.86 8.71 15.22
N GLY A 423 -18.71 8.17 15.69
CA GLY A 423 -18.10 6.99 15.10
C GLY A 423 -19.03 5.78 15.04
N HIS A 424 -19.92 5.62 16.02
CA HIS A 424 -20.91 4.56 16.08
C HIS A 424 -21.88 4.57 14.88
N LEU A 425 -22.13 5.73 14.24
CA LEU A 425 -22.95 5.83 13.04
C LEU A 425 -22.35 5.09 11.84
N MET A 426 -21.04 4.89 11.85
CA MET A 426 -20.31 4.14 10.84
C MET A 426 -20.20 2.65 11.15
N ALA A 427 -20.64 2.20 12.33
CA ALA A 427 -20.53 0.81 12.72
C ALA A 427 -21.43 -0.09 11.86
N ASP A 428 -20.85 -1.19 11.36
CA ASP A 428 -21.55 -2.20 10.56
C ASP A 428 -22.21 -3.25 11.47
N THR A 429 -23.30 -2.85 12.12
CA THR A 429 -24.00 -3.65 13.12
C THR A 429 -24.98 -4.67 12.52
N ASN A 430 -25.26 -4.58 11.20
CA ASN A 430 -26.18 -5.50 10.54
C ASN A 430 -25.42 -6.47 9.61
N PRO A 431 -25.21 -7.75 10.00
CA PRO A 431 -24.48 -8.71 9.19
C PRO A 431 -25.25 -9.18 7.94
N LEU A 432 -26.55 -8.90 7.85
CA LEU A 432 -27.41 -9.38 6.76
C LEU A 432 -27.38 -8.45 5.54
N VAL A 433 -27.12 -7.16 5.76
CA VAL A 433 -27.16 -6.15 4.70
C VAL A 433 -25.86 -5.37 4.69
N TYR A 434 -25.17 -5.37 3.54
CA TYR A 434 -24.05 -4.48 3.32
C TYR A 434 -24.53 -3.09 2.95
N VAL A 435 -24.07 -2.09 3.70
CA VAL A 435 -24.26 -0.67 3.40
C VAL A 435 -22.93 0.05 3.54
N GLN A 436 -22.48 0.70 2.49
CA GLN A 436 -21.35 1.61 2.60
C GLN A 436 -21.83 2.89 3.32
N ARG A 437 -21.19 3.22 4.43
CA ARG A 437 -21.54 4.37 5.25
C ARG A 437 -20.52 5.48 5.09
N SER A 438 -20.98 6.71 5.05
CA SER A 438 -20.15 7.90 5.11
C SER A 438 -20.79 8.92 6.06
N HIS A 439 -19.96 9.68 6.74
CA HIS A 439 -20.42 10.78 7.58
C HIS A 439 -19.45 11.95 7.43
N PRO A 440 -19.91 13.13 7.00
CA PRO A 440 -19.01 14.27 6.72
C PRO A 440 -18.08 14.63 7.88
N ASP A 441 -18.56 14.54 9.13
CA ASP A 441 -17.75 14.85 10.32
C ASP A 441 -16.66 13.81 10.63
N LEU A 442 -16.62 12.68 9.91
CA LEU A 442 -15.61 11.63 10.09
C LEU A 442 -14.62 11.55 8.91
N GLU A 443 -14.82 12.41 7.91
CA GLU A 443 -13.92 12.51 6.76
C GLU A 443 -12.81 13.51 7.04
N ILE A 444 -11.58 13.16 6.70
CA ILE A 444 -10.40 14.01 6.97
C ILE A 444 -10.45 15.33 6.19
N GLU A 445 -11.06 15.31 5.02
CA GLU A 445 -11.22 16.46 4.13
C GLU A 445 -12.05 17.58 4.78
N THR A 446 -13.05 17.23 5.58
CA THR A 446 -13.86 18.19 6.36
C THR A 446 -13.01 19.06 7.28
N TYR A 447 -11.90 18.50 7.77
CA TYR A 447 -10.95 19.19 8.63
C TYR A 447 -9.77 19.80 7.83
N GLY A 448 -9.84 19.82 6.50
CA GLY A 448 -8.76 20.31 5.64
C GLY A 448 -7.47 19.49 5.75
N LEU A 449 -7.60 18.23 6.18
CA LEU A 449 -6.53 17.24 6.17
C LEU A 449 -6.57 16.48 4.85
N THR A 450 -5.42 15.99 4.41
CA THR A 450 -5.29 15.30 3.13
C THR A 450 -4.55 13.98 3.29
N LEU A 451 -4.52 13.16 2.24
CA LEU A 451 -3.73 11.92 2.24
C LEU A 451 -2.23 12.16 2.54
N TRP A 452 -1.71 13.36 2.29
CA TRP A 452 -0.32 13.72 2.59
C TRP A 452 -0.06 13.91 4.08
N ASP A 453 -1.09 14.26 4.84
CA ASP A 453 -1.02 14.39 6.30
C ASP A 453 -1.01 13.04 7.02
N LEU A 454 -1.39 11.95 6.34
CA LEU A 454 -1.46 10.61 6.93
C LEU A 454 -0.12 10.10 7.46
N ASP A 455 0.98 10.40 6.77
CA ASP A 455 2.32 9.96 7.17
C ASP A 455 3.05 10.95 8.08
N ARG A 456 2.56 12.18 8.17
CA ARG A 456 3.09 13.20 9.07
C ARG A 456 2.77 12.87 10.52
N THR A 457 3.72 13.18 11.41
CA THR A 457 3.59 12.96 12.85
C THR A 457 3.01 14.19 13.55
N TRP A 458 1.92 14.01 14.28
CA TRP A 458 1.16 15.05 14.94
C TRP A 458 1.18 14.89 16.46
N VAL A 459 1.01 15.99 17.17
CA VAL A 459 0.80 15.97 18.63
C VAL A 459 -0.62 15.50 18.90
N THR A 460 -0.77 14.48 19.75
CA THR A 460 -2.05 13.78 19.99
C THR A 460 -2.83 14.30 21.18
N GLY A 461 -2.16 14.99 22.12
CA GLY A 461 -2.77 15.37 23.40
C GLY A 461 -3.03 14.16 24.31
N GLY A 462 -2.22 13.09 24.20
CA GLY A 462 -2.36 11.87 25.02
C GLY A 462 -3.24 10.79 24.42
N PHE A 463 -3.69 10.92 23.17
CA PHE A 463 -4.48 9.87 22.50
C PHE A 463 -3.69 8.56 22.40
N GLY A 464 -4.28 7.45 22.85
CA GLY A 464 -3.65 6.13 22.80
C GLY A 464 -2.37 6.03 23.63
N ASP A 465 -2.28 6.79 24.74
CA ASP A 465 -1.10 6.86 25.63
C ASP A 465 0.20 7.31 24.94
N GLN A 466 0.09 8.01 23.80
CA GLN A 466 1.24 8.52 23.05
C GLN A 466 1.14 10.02 22.78
N ASP A 467 2.22 10.75 23.03
CA ASP A 467 2.27 12.20 22.78
C ASP A 467 2.26 12.56 21.28
N ARG A 468 2.76 11.67 20.44
CA ARG A 468 2.89 11.91 19.00
C ARG A 468 2.61 10.65 18.21
N LEU A 469 1.73 10.75 17.22
CA LEU A 469 1.37 9.66 16.31
C LEU A 469 1.27 10.17 14.86
N LYS A 470 1.41 9.28 13.89
CA LYS A 470 1.01 9.56 12.52
C LYS A 470 -0.51 9.61 12.43
N LEU A 471 -1.06 10.48 11.57
CA LEU A 471 -2.51 10.58 11.40
C LEU A 471 -3.14 9.24 10.98
N ARG A 472 -2.44 8.44 10.15
CA ARG A 472 -2.91 7.10 9.77
C ARG A 472 -3.11 6.15 10.95
N ASP A 473 -2.24 6.23 11.95
CA ASP A 473 -2.32 5.38 13.15
C ASP A 473 -3.47 5.85 14.04
N ILE A 474 -3.65 7.17 14.20
CA ILE A 474 -4.80 7.75 14.88
C ILE A 474 -6.10 7.28 14.23
N LEU A 475 -6.23 7.41 12.90
CA LEU A 475 -7.41 6.96 12.18
C LEU A 475 -7.62 5.44 12.26
N GLY A 476 -6.53 4.66 12.27
CA GLY A 476 -6.59 3.22 12.46
C GLY A 476 -7.23 2.85 13.79
N VAL A 477 -6.77 3.45 14.88
CA VAL A 477 -7.32 3.23 16.22
C VAL A 477 -8.78 3.71 16.31
N LEU A 478 -9.11 4.90 15.81
CA LEU A 478 -10.46 5.46 15.84
C LEU A 478 -11.47 4.59 15.08
N ARG A 479 -11.09 4.13 13.88
CA ARG A 479 -11.94 3.21 13.09
C ARG A 479 -12.11 1.86 13.78
N ASP A 480 -11.06 1.36 14.43
CA ASP A 480 -11.12 0.11 15.19
C ASP A 480 -12.02 0.22 16.41
N ALA A 481 -11.93 1.32 17.14
CA ALA A 481 -12.69 1.56 18.35
C ALA A 481 -14.18 1.80 18.06
N TYR A 482 -14.50 2.61 17.04
CA TYR A 482 -15.84 3.18 16.91
C TYR A 482 -16.61 2.76 15.64
N CYS A 483 -15.94 2.25 14.59
CA CYS A 483 -16.56 2.05 13.28
C CYS A 483 -16.60 0.58 12.83
N ARG A 484 -16.44 -0.38 13.73
CA ARG A 484 -16.47 -1.81 13.38
C ARG A 484 -17.89 -2.39 13.38
N THR A 485 -18.06 -3.54 13.97
CA THR A 485 -19.34 -4.27 14.06
C THR A 485 -20.13 -3.99 15.34
N THR A 486 -19.61 -3.10 16.17
CA THR A 486 -20.23 -2.69 17.45
C THR A 486 -20.31 -1.17 17.48
N GLY A 487 -21.51 -0.63 17.68
CA GLY A 487 -21.73 0.79 17.93
C GLY A 487 -21.53 1.09 19.42
N ILE A 488 -20.69 2.07 19.72
CA ILE A 488 -20.38 2.48 21.10
C ILE A 488 -20.68 3.96 21.26
N GLU A 489 -21.64 4.27 22.14
CA GLU A 489 -22.06 5.63 22.48
C GLU A 489 -21.82 5.88 23.97
N TYR A 490 -20.92 6.78 24.33
CA TYR A 490 -20.60 7.08 25.72
C TYR A 490 -20.40 8.58 25.99
N MET A 491 -20.29 9.42 24.96
CA MET A 491 -20.01 10.84 25.11
C MET A 491 -21.12 11.63 25.79
N HIS A 492 -22.33 11.07 25.90
CA HIS A 492 -23.46 11.59 26.67
C HIS A 492 -23.30 11.41 28.20
N ILE A 493 -22.37 10.58 28.65
CA ILE A 493 -22.09 10.39 30.08
C ILE A 493 -21.51 11.68 30.64
N SER A 494 -22.14 12.23 31.69
CA SER A 494 -21.72 13.50 32.30
C SER A 494 -20.46 13.40 33.13
N ASP A 495 -20.20 12.22 33.70
CA ASP A 495 -19.02 11.95 34.52
C ASP A 495 -17.75 11.85 33.64
N PRO A 496 -16.74 12.73 33.84
CA PRO A 496 -15.53 12.72 33.05
C PRO A 496 -14.64 11.49 33.30
N GLU A 497 -14.62 10.94 34.51
CA GLU A 497 -13.81 9.75 34.84
C GLU A 497 -14.35 8.51 34.12
N GLN A 498 -15.67 8.36 34.03
CA GLN A 498 -16.29 7.28 33.28
C GLN A 498 -16.01 7.41 31.77
N ARG A 499 -16.10 8.63 31.22
CA ARG A 499 -15.75 8.84 29.80
C ARG A 499 -14.30 8.50 29.52
N GLN A 500 -13.38 8.91 30.40
CA GLN A 500 -11.96 8.59 30.28
C GLN A 500 -11.73 7.08 30.33
N TRP A 501 -12.42 6.36 31.21
CA TRP A 501 -12.35 4.90 31.28
C TRP A 501 -12.71 4.23 29.95
N PHE A 502 -13.75 4.72 29.25
CA PHE A 502 -14.10 4.22 27.91
C PHE A 502 -12.96 4.48 26.91
N GLN A 503 -12.39 5.67 26.90
CA GLN A 503 -11.28 6.04 26.02
C GLN A 503 -10.07 5.12 26.26
N ASP A 504 -9.68 4.94 27.49
CA ASP A 504 -8.56 4.08 27.88
C ASP A 504 -8.78 2.60 27.48
N LYS A 505 -10.02 2.14 27.42
CA LYS A 505 -10.37 0.77 27.01
C LYS A 505 -10.53 0.58 25.51
N LEU A 506 -10.87 1.61 24.79
CA LEU A 506 -11.22 1.53 23.36
C LEU A 506 -10.11 2.04 22.45
N GLU A 507 -9.40 3.10 22.85
CA GLU A 507 -8.47 3.84 21.99
C GLU A 507 -7.06 3.26 22.01
N HIS A 508 -6.94 1.98 21.73
CA HIS A 508 -5.66 1.28 21.54
C HIS A 508 -5.69 0.41 20.29
N ARG A 509 -4.52 -0.04 19.86
CA ARG A 509 -4.41 -0.91 18.70
C ARG A 509 -5.20 -2.20 18.93
N TYR A 510 -6.11 -2.52 18.01
CA TYR A 510 -6.90 -3.74 18.10
C TYR A 510 -6.03 -4.99 17.98
N GLU A 511 -6.11 -5.82 18.98
CA GLU A 511 -5.58 -7.18 19.01
C GLU A 511 -6.77 -8.13 18.96
N GLY A 512 -6.85 -8.96 17.91
CA GLY A 512 -7.87 -10.00 17.78
C GLY A 512 -7.63 -11.12 18.79
N PRO A 513 -8.68 -11.91 19.11
CA PRO A 513 -8.50 -13.10 19.92
C PRO A 513 -7.55 -14.08 19.22
N ASP A 514 -6.65 -14.69 19.98
CA ASP A 514 -5.78 -15.74 19.48
C ASP A 514 -6.55 -17.03 19.12
N HIS A 515 -5.86 -18.01 18.56
CA HIS A 515 -6.51 -19.26 18.11
C HIS A 515 -7.21 -20.01 19.25
N ASP A 516 -6.60 -20.07 20.42
CA ASP A 516 -7.15 -20.80 21.56
C ASP A 516 -8.38 -20.10 22.12
N GLU A 517 -8.36 -18.78 22.17
CA GLU A 517 -9.52 -17.98 22.56
C GLU A 517 -10.66 -18.09 21.54
N GLN A 518 -10.37 -18.12 20.25
CA GLN A 518 -11.38 -18.36 19.20
C GLN A 518 -12.04 -19.73 19.37
N LEU A 519 -11.25 -20.78 19.66
CA LEU A 519 -11.79 -22.12 19.95
C LEU A 519 -12.60 -22.15 21.23
N ARG A 520 -12.17 -21.42 22.27
CA ARG A 520 -12.91 -21.29 23.52
C ARG A 520 -14.27 -20.62 23.30
N ILE A 521 -14.31 -19.53 22.54
CA ILE A 521 -15.56 -18.81 22.19
C ILE A 521 -16.49 -19.73 21.40
N LEU A 522 -15.98 -20.42 20.36
CA LEU A 522 -16.76 -21.37 19.57
C LEU A 522 -17.32 -22.50 20.45
N GLY A 523 -16.51 -23.05 21.35
CA GLY A 523 -16.94 -24.06 22.32
C GLY A 523 -18.08 -23.58 23.24
N LYS A 524 -18.03 -22.32 23.69
CA LYS A 524 -19.09 -21.70 24.50
C LYS A 524 -20.37 -21.48 23.72
N LEU A 525 -20.28 -21.04 22.46
CA LEU A 525 -21.45 -20.89 21.58
C LEU A 525 -22.13 -22.25 21.32
N ASN A 526 -21.36 -23.31 21.03
CA ASN A 526 -21.89 -24.65 20.85
C ASN A 526 -22.58 -25.19 22.13
N GLN A 527 -21.99 -24.91 23.32
CA GLN A 527 -22.60 -25.30 24.59
C GLN A 527 -23.95 -24.57 24.81
N ALA A 528 -24.02 -23.28 24.49
CA ALA A 528 -25.26 -22.50 24.62
C ALA A 528 -26.34 -23.04 23.68
N GLU A 529 -26.01 -23.25 22.39
CA GLU A 529 -26.97 -23.78 21.41
C GLU A 529 -27.46 -25.19 21.79
N ALA A 530 -26.54 -26.06 22.21
CA ALA A 530 -26.89 -27.43 22.66
C ALA A 530 -27.82 -27.38 23.88
N PHE A 531 -27.60 -26.47 24.82
CA PHE A 531 -28.41 -26.29 25.99
C PHE A 531 -29.81 -25.74 25.61
N GLU A 532 -29.90 -24.76 24.73
CA GLU A 532 -31.18 -24.24 24.22
C GLU A 532 -31.97 -25.32 23.48
N THR A 533 -31.32 -26.13 22.63
CA THR A 533 -31.95 -27.26 21.95
C THR A 533 -32.49 -28.31 22.96
N PHE A 534 -31.69 -28.61 23.98
CA PHE A 534 -32.13 -29.50 25.08
C PHE A 534 -33.38 -28.96 25.80
N LEU A 535 -33.38 -27.68 26.16
CA LEU A 535 -34.52 -27.05 26.81
C LEU A 535 -35.79 -27.09 25.93
N GLN A 536 -35.67 -26.78 24.65
CA GLN A 536 -36.76 -26.83 23.69
C GLN A 536 -37.34 -28.25 23.53
N THR A 537 -36.48 -29.27 23.60
CA THR A 537 -36.88 -30.66 23.47
C THR A 537 -37.53 -31.20 24.75
N LYS A 538 -37.00 -30.83 25.92
CA LYS A 538 -37.43 -31.34 27.22
C LYS A 538 -38.61 -30.57 27.80
N PHE A 539 -38.73 -29.29 27.53
CA PHE A 539 -39.70 -28.37 28.12
C PHE A 539 -40.52 -27.66 27.04
N VAL A 540 -41.11 -28.45 26.15
CA VAL A 540 -41.92 -27.97 25.03
C VAL A 540 -43.08 -27.08 25.57
N GLY A 541 -43.14 -25.85 25.10
CA GLY A 541 -44.18 -24.86 25.47
C GLY A 541 -43.91 -24.05 26.73
N GLN A 542 -42.78 -24.20 27.39
CA GLN A 542 -42.29 -23.26 28.40
C GLN A 542 -41.35 -22.25 27.74
N LYS A 543 -41.69 -20.97 27.77
CA LYS A 543 -40.83 -19.87 27.35
C LYS A 543 -40.05 -19.31 28.52
#